data_b0156100ecc8f39045b170659b9de844
#
_entry.id   b0156100ecc8f39045b170659b9de844
#
_cell.length_a   1.000
_cell.length_b   1.000
_cell.length_c   1.000
_cell.angle_alpha   90.00
_cell.angle_beta   90.00
_cell.angle_gamma   90.00
#
_symmetry.space_group_name_H-M   'P 1'
#
loop_
_entity.id
_entity.type
_entity.pdbx_description
1 polymer ?
#
loop_
_entity_poly.entity_id
_entity_poly.type
_entity_poly.pdbx_seq_one_letter_code
_entity_poly.pdbx_strand_id
1 'polypeptide(L)'
;CADDVLSLTKEDAEVTVSIPDGATISQIAGELKSKGLVRYETLFKFYCWASHAEKTIEPGTYTLNSRYDYHALVSNMIEASPDRAVVEVTIPEGYECEDIFRLLEADGVCSYQDLADTAASYEFAYDFLQEIPYGSENRLEGYLFPDTYQFYMSDDPANVIDKFLRNFDNKFTDDLYDALDALNDRLAQRMHTNGFTETEITDGRLSLYDLITVASLVEKETAKTSE
;
A
#
# COMPACT_ATOMS: atom_id res chain seq x y z
N CYS A 1 3.70 -13.18 -15.55
CA CYS A 1 3.83 -14.00 -14.33
C CYS A 1 4.07 -13.13 -13.09
N ALA A 2 5.07 -12.23 -13.09
CA ALA A 2 5.31 -11.31 -11.96
C ALA A 2 4.09 -10.43 -11.64
N ASP A 3 3.44 -9.90 -12.66
CA ASP A 3 2.22 -9.11 -12.56
C ASP A 3 1.08 -9.81 -11.81
N ASP A 4 0.92 -11.11 -11.95
CA ASP A 4 -0.12 -11.86 -11.24
C ASP A 4 0.21 -12.10 -9.76
N VAL A 5 1.51 -12.31 -9.47
CA VAL A 5 1.99 -12.51 -8.09
C VAL A 5 1.94 -11.22 -7.29
N LEU A 6 2.27 -10.10 -7.93
CA LEU A 6 2.38 -8.76 -7.32
C LEU A 6 1.16 -7.86 -7.59
N SER A 7 0.17 -8.34 -8.35
CA SER A 7 -1.10 -7.63 -8.67
C SER A 7 -0.95 -6.23 -9.28
N LEU A 8 0.10 -5.98 -10.07
CA LEU A 8 0.52 -4.67 -10.58
C LEU A 8 -0.49 -3.96 -11.49
N THR A 9 -1.41 -4.69 -12.16
CA THR A 9 -2.30 -4.12 -13.20
C THR A 9 -3.79 -4.36 -12.94
N LYS A 10 -4.17 -4.74 -11.71
CA LYS A 10 -5.58 -5.02 -11.39
C LYS A 10 -6.31 -3.75 -10.95
N GLU A 11 -7.55 -3.59 -11.40
CA GLU A 11 -8.46 -2.54 -10.91
C GLU A 11 -8.81 -2.79 -9.45
N ASP A 12 -9.01 -1.73 -8.67
CA ASP A 12 -9.39 -1.82 -7.27
C ASP A 12 -10.85 -2.28 -7.14
N ALA A 13 -11.07 -3.49 -6.63
CA ALA A 13 -12.39 -4.04 -6.42
C ALA A 13 -12.39 -5.00 -5.22
N GLU A 14 -13.39 -4.87 -4.35
CA GLU A 14 -13.64 -5.84 -3.30
C GLU A 14 -14.45 -7.03 -3.83
N VAL A 15 -13.97 -8.23 -3.54
CA VAL A 15 -14.55 -9.48 -4.04
C VAL A 15 -14.79 -10.44 -2.89
N THR A 16 -16.03 -10.92 -2.74
CA THR A 16 -16.36 -11.93 -1.75
C THR A 16 -16.03 -13.33 -2.26
N VAL A 17 -15.23 -14.06 -1.49
CA VAL A 17 -14.80 -15.45 -1.73
C VAL A 17 -15.27 -16.34 -0.60
N SER A 18 -15.80 -17.51 -0.91
CA SER A 18 -16.21 -18.50 0.08
C SER A 18 -15.38 -19.76 -0.03
N ILE A 19 -14.67 -20.10 1.04
CA ILE A 19 -13.83 -21.29 1.16
C ILE A 19 -14.58 -22.31 2.03
N PRO A 20 -15.06 -23.42 1.46
CA PRO A 20 -15.75 -24.45 2.22
C PRO A 20 -14.79 -25.24 3.13
N ASP A 21 -15.32 -25.83 4.19
CA ASP A 21 -14.55 -26.69 5.07
C ASP A 21 -13.96 -27.88 4.30
N GLY A 22 -12.65 -28.15 4.55
CA GLY A 22 -11.91 -29.18 3.85
C GLY A 22 -11.57 -28.88 2.40
N ALA A 23 -11.67 -27.61 1.95
CA ALA A 23 -11.27 -27.22 0.59
C ALA A 23 -9.78 -27.48 0.36
N THR A 24 -9.46 -28.09 -0.76
CA THR A 24 -8.07 -28.25 -1.20
C THR A 24 -7.52 -26.95 -1.78
N ILE A 25 -6.19 -26.75 -1.75
CA ILE A 25 -5.54 -25.59 -2.41
C ILE A 25 -5.93 -25.47 -3.89
N SER A 26 -6.18 -26.58 -4.57
CA SER A 26 -6.65 -26.55 -5.96
C SER A 26 -8.06 -25.96 -6.10
N GLN A 27 -8.94 -26.23 -5.15
CA GLN A 27 -10.31 -25.67 -5.12
C GLN A 27 -10.25 -24.18 -4.76
N ILE A 28 -9.42 -23.81 -3.77
CA ILE A 28 -9.18 -22.41 -3.37
C ILE A 28 -8.65 -21.61 -4.55
N ALA A 29 -7.60 -22.09 -5.22
CA ALA A 29 -7.01 -21.44 -6.38
C ALA A 29 -8.01 -21.28 -7.54
N GLY A 30 -8.87 -22.28 -7.75
CA GLY A 30 -9.93 -22.22 -8.76
C GLY A 30 -11.00 -21.17 -8.42
N GLU A 31 -11.40 -21.07 -7.14
CA GLU A 31 -12.36 -20.06 -6.68
C GLU A 31 -11.77 -18.65 -6.83
N LEU A 32 -10.54 -18.41 -6.35
CA LEU A 32 -9.84 -17.13 -6.50
C LEU A 32 -9.70 -16.73 -7.97
N LYS A 33 -9.41 -17.66 -8.85
CA LYS A 33 -9.36 -17.40 -10.30
C LYS A 33 -10.72 -17.07 -10.89
N SER A 34 -11.78 -17.78 -10.48
CA SER A 34 -13.13 -17.51 -10.95
C SER A 34 -13.59 -16.09 -10.62
N LYS A 35 -13.07 -15.55 -9.54
CA LYS A 35 -13.31 -14.20 -9.02
C LYS A 35 -12.33 -13.15 -9.55
N GLY A 36 -11.35 -13.54 -10.36
CA GLY A 36 -10.36 -12.61 -10.94
C GLY A 36 -9.22 -12.21 -10.00
N LEU A 37 -9.17 -12.76 -8.78
CA LEU A 37 -8.13 -12.48 -7.78
C LEU A 37 -6.78 -13.12 -8.13
N VAL A 38 -6.80 -14.24 -8.83
CA VAL A 38 -5.62 -14.99 -9.30
C VAL A 38 -5.78 -15.27 -10.80
N ARG A 39 -4.75 -15.02 -11.57
CA ARG A 39 -4.74 -15.32 -13.02
C ARG A 39 -4.25 -16.74 -13.30
N TYR A 40 -3.19 -17.17 -12.61
CA TYR A 40 -2.53 -18.46 -12.82
C TYR A 40 -2.61 -19.34 -11.55
N GLU A 41 -3.58 -20.27 -11.53
CA GLU A 41 -3.76 -21.21 -10.41
C GLU A 41 -2.50 -21.98 -10.05
N THR A 42 -1.69 -22.35 -11.04
CA THR A 42 -0.45 -23.10 -10.83
C THR A 42 0.60 -22.30 -10.05
N LEU A 43 0.69 -20.99 -10.29
CA LEU A 43 1.60 -20.11 -9.57
C LEU A 43 1.12 -19.90 -8.13
N PHE A 44 -0.17 -19.68 -7.94
CA PHE A 44 -0.75 -19.54 -6.60
C PHE A 44 -0.56 -20.83 -5.77
N LYS A 45 -0.81 -21.99 -6.37
CA LYS A 45 -0.55 -23.29 -5.71
C LYS A 45 0.91 -23.49 -5.36
N PHE A 46 1.84 -23.10 -6.25
CA PHE A 46 3.27 -23.14 -5.98
C PHE A 46 3.66 -22.20 -4.84
N TYR A 47 3.09 -20.99 -4.82
CA TYR A 47 3.28 -20.04 -3.72
C TYR A 47 2.81 -20.63 -2.38
N CYS A 48 1.58 -21.16 -2.31
CA CYS A 48 1.05 -21.79 -1.10
C CYS A 48 1.91 -22.96 -0.62
N TRP A 49 2.44 -23.77 -1.55
CA TRP A 49 3.36 -24.85 -1.20
C TRP A 49 4.69 -24.31 -0.64
N ALA A 50 5.28 -23.30 -1.28
CA ALA A 50 6.56 -22.72 -0.86
C ALA A 50 6.46 -21.97 0.48
N SER A 51 5.33 -21.32 0.74
CA SER A 51 5.04 -20.60 2.00
C SER A 51 4.42 -21.46 3.10
N HIS A 52 4.20 -22.76 2.83
CA HIS A 52 3.50 -23.70 3.74
C HIS A 52 2.04 -23.29 4.07
N ALA A 53 1.46 -22.40 3.30
CA ALA A 53 0.09 -21.88 3.50
C ALA A 53 -1.02 -22.93 3.28
N GLU A 54 -0.70 -24.10 2.72
CA GLU A 54 -1.66 -25.18 2.44
C GLU A 54 -2.42 -25.68 3.67
N LYS A 55 -1.84 -25.50 4.87
CA LYS A 55 -2.38 -26.00 6.14
C LYS A 55 -2.95 -24.88 7.02
N THR A 56 -2.81 -23.65 6.57
CA THR A 56 -3.11 -22.47 7.39
C THR A 56 -4.30 -21.68 6.88
N ILE A 57 -4.67 -21.84 5.58
CA ILE A 57 -5.89 -21.23 5.07
C ILE A 57 -7.12 -21.89 5.71
N GLU A 58 -7.93 -21.08 6.37
CA GLU A 58 -9.11 -21.55 7.09
C GLU A 58 -10.38 -21.50 6.22
N PRO A 59 -11.39 -22.35 6.47
CA PRO A 59 -12.69 -22.23 5.83
C PRO A 59 -13.43 -20.98 6.31
N GLY A 60 -14.12 -20.29 5.41
CA GLY A 60 -14.82 -19.05 5.73
C GLY A 60 -15.26 -18.26 4.52
N THR A 61 -15.85 -17.11 4.78
CA THR A 61 -16.22 -16.15 3.74
C THR A 61 -15.38 -14.89 3.94
N TYR A 62 -14.63 -14.53 2.91
CA TYR A 62 -13.63 -13.46 2.93
C TYR A 62 -14.00 -12.36 1.96
N THR A 63 -13.83 -11.10 2.36
CA THR A 63 -13.83 -9.96 1.44
C THR A 63 -12.38 -9.62 1.12
N LEU A 64 -11.96 -9.93 -0.11
CA LEU A 64 -10.59 -9.77 -0.58
C LEU A 64 -10.55 -8.68 -1.64
N ASN A 65 -9.45 -7.91 -1.66
CA ASN A 65 -9.25 -6.89 -2.68
C ASN A 65 -8.53 -7.47 -3.89
N SER A 66 -8.95 -7.09 -5.10
CA SER A 66 -8.35 -7.55 -6.36
C SER A 66 -6.88 -7.14 -6.52
N ARG A 67 -6.44 -6.08 -5.86
CA ARG A 67 -5.03 -5.61 -5.84
C ARG A 67 -4.14 -6.36 -4.85
N TYR A 68 -4.69 -7.26 -4.04
CA TYR A 68 -3.88 -8.08 -3.16
C TYR A 68 -2.93 -8.97 -3.95
N ASP A 69 -1.67 -8.98 -3.57
CA ASP A 69 -0.69 -9.95 -4.03
C ASP A 69 -0.97 -11.34 -3.43
N TYR A 70 -0.19 -12.34 -3.80
CA TYR A 70 -0.42 -13.70 -3.28
C TYR A 70 -0.20 -13.80 -1.77
N HIS A 71 0.72 -13.01 -1.22
CA HIS A 71 0.97 -12.95 0.22
C HIS A 71 -0.27 -12.39 0.94
N ALA A 72 -0.74 -11.23 0.54
CA ALA A 72 -1.91 -10.59 1.13
C ALA A 72 -3.19 -11.44 0.98
N LEU A 73 -3.39 -12.11 -0.18
CA LEU A 73 -4.51 -13.04 -0.37
C LEU A 73 -4.46 -14.19 0.65
N VAL A 74 -3.29 -14.80 0.83
CA VAL A 74 -3.13 -15.91 1.78
C VAL A 74 -3.29 -15.43 3.21
N SER A 75 -2.61 -14.36 3.61
CA SER A 75 -2.70 -13.81 4.97
C SER A 75 -4.14 -13.49 5.38
N ASN A 76 -4.91 -12.88 4.48
CA ASN A 76 -6.33 -12.60 4.74
C ASN A 76 -7.21 -13.85 4.84
N MET A 77 -6.77 -15.00 4.32
CA MET A 77 -7.49 -16.28 4.42
C MET A 77 -6.99 -17.18 5.57
N ILE A 78 -5.80 -16.91 6.12
CA ILE A 78 -5.27 -17.62 7.30
C ILE A 78 -5.91 -17.07 8.57
N GLU A 79 -6.11 -15.77 8.63
CA GLU A 79 -6.43 -15.04 9.85
C GLU A 79 -7.91 -14.65 9.99
N ALA A 80 -8.77 -15.00 9.05
CA ALA A 80 -10.17 -14.66 9.11
C ALA A 80 -10.95 -15.63 10.04
N SER A 81 -10.65 -15.57 11.31
CA SER A 81 -11.64 -15.98 12.30
C SER A 81 -12.81 -14.98 12.25
N PRO A 82 -14.07 -15.42 12.13
CA PRO A 82 -15.24 -14.52 12.17
C PRO A 82 -15.36 -13.73 13.49
N ASP A 83 -14.51 -14.04 14.46
CA ASP A 83 -14.45 -13.40 15.78
C ASP A 83 -13.27 -12.41 15.93
N ARG A 84 -12.50 -12.09 14.86
CA ARG A 84 -11.43 -11.08 14.98
C ARG A 84 -12.04 -9.71 15.28
N ALA A 85 -11.66 -9.15 16.41
CA ALA A 85 -12.10 -7.83 16.79
C ALA A 85 -11.55 -6.80 15.78
N VAL A 86 -12.45 -6.00 15.23
CA VAL A 86 -12.12 -4.87 14.39
C VAL A 86 -11.91 -3.67 15.30
N VAL A 87 -10.83 -2.94 15.10
CA VAL A 87 -10.55 -1.67 15.76
C VAL A 87 -10.59 -0.54 14.72
N GLU A 88 -11.24 0.57 15.08
CA GLU A 88 -11.26 1.79 14.29
C GLU A 88 -10.16 2.71 14.81
N VAL A 89 -9.23 3.07 13.94
CA VAL A 89 -8.08 3.92 14.26
C VAL A 89 -8.14 5.17 13.39
N THR A 90 -8.17 6.34 14.01
CA THR A 90 -8.12 7.62 13.31
C THR A 90 -6.70 8.16 13.35
N ILE A 91 -6.11 8.37 12.18
CA ILE A 91 -4.79 8.97 12.00
C ILE A 91 -4.94 10.47 11.81
N PRO A 92 -4.46 11.29 12.74
CA PRO A 92 -4.51 12.75 12.62
C PRO A 92 -3.56 13.26 11.52
N GLU A 93 -3.88 14.43 10.97
CA GLU A 93 -2.95 15.17 10.11
C GLU A 93 -1.66 15.53 10.88
N GLY A 94 -0.52 15.53 10.19
CA GLY A 94 0.78 15.87 10.74
C GLY A 94 1.49 14.74 11.49
N TYR A 95 0.90 13.52 11.57
CA TYR A 95 1.59 12.36 12.11
C TYR A 95 2.69 11.88 11.16
N GLU A 96 3.85 11.56 11.72
CA GLU A 96 4.95 10.87 11.02
C GLU A 96 4.74 9.34 11.06
N CYS A 97 5.43 8.58 10.22
CA CYS A 97 5.32 7.12 10.20
C CYS A 97 5.53 6.50 11.60
N GLU A 98 6.48 7.05 12.39
CA GLU A 98 6.73 6.59 13.76
C GLU A 98 5.49 6.75 14.65
N ASP A 99 4.81 7.89 14.58
CA ASP A 99 3.61 8.17 15.39
C ASP A 99 2.46 7.23 15.00
N ILE A 100 2.28 7.01 13.68
CA ILE A 100 1.27 6.11 13.13
C ILE A 100 1.52 4.68 13.62
N PHE A 101 2.76 4.18 13.52
CA PHE A 101 3.10 2.82 13.94
C PHE A 101 2.94 2.62 15.45
N ARG A 102 3.29 3.62 16.25
CA ARG A 102 3.05 3.58 17.72
C ARG A 102 1.57 3.57 18.06
N LEU A 103 0.76 4.32 17.33
CA LEU A 103 -0.70 4.33 17.52
C LEU A 103 -1.30 2.97 17.18
N LEU A 104 -0.92 2.38 16.05
CA LEU A 104 -1.38 1.06 15.63
C LEU A 104 -0.97 -0.05 16.62
N GLU A 105 0.23 0.03 17.20
CA GLU A 105 0.68 -0.89 18.25
C GLU A 105 -0.13 -0.72 19.54
N ALA A 106 -0.39 0.52 19.96
CA ALA A 106 -1.19 0.81 21.14
C ALA A 106 -2.64 0.31 21.01
N ASP A 107 -3.20 0.34 19.80
CA ASP A 107 -4.54 -0.16 19.49
C ASP A 107 -4.57 -1.68 19.19
N GLY A 108 -3.42 -2.36 19.28
CA GLY A 108 -3.32 -3.82 19.12
C GLY A 108 -3.44 -4.31 17.69
N VAL A 109 -3.19 -3.45 16.70
CA VAL A 109 -3.24 -3.81 15.27
C VAL A 109 -2.00 -4.61 14.86
N CYS A 110 -0.79 -4.05 15.08
CA CYS A 110 0.49 -4.70 14.79
C CYS A 110 1.56 -4.20 15.74
N SER A 111 2.67 -4.93 15.89
CA SER A 111 3.82 -4.39 16.62
C SER A 111 4.50 -3.27 15.81
N TYR A 112 5.04 -2.28 16.50
CA TYR A 112 5.83 -1.21 15.89
C TYR A 112 6.96 -1.76 15.03
N GLN A 113 7.68 -2.75 15.54
CA GLN A 113 8.84 -3.31 14.84
C GLN A 113 8.46 -4.01 13.53
N ASP A 114 7.37 -4.79 13.54
CA ASP A 114 6.90 -5.47 12.33
C ASP A 114 6.44 -4.47 11.26
N LEU A 115 5.77 -3.38 11.68
CA LEU A 115 5.37 -2.31 10.76
C LEU A 115 6.59 -1.59 10.17
N ALA A 116 7.58 -1.23 11.01
CA ALA A 116 8.80 -0.55 10.57
C ALA A 116 9.63 -1.41 9.60
N ASP A 117 9.83 -2.69 9.92
CA ASP A 117 10.56 -3.63 9.06
C ASP A 117 9.84 -3.86 7.72
N THR A 118 8.52 -3.97 7.76
CA THR A 118 7.69 -4.12 6.55
C THR A 118 7.69 -2.86 5.71
N ALA A 119 7.55 -1.68 6.31
CA ALA A 119 7.63 -0.40 5.61
C ALA A 119 8.97 -0.23 4.88
N ALA A 120 10.07 -0.63 5.52
CA ALA A 120 11.41 -0.50 4.96
C ALA A 120 11.70 -1.47 3.82
N SER A 121 11.19 -2.72 3.88
CA SER A 121 11.68 -3.82 3.04
C SER A 121 10.63 -4.48 2.14
N TYR A 122 9.34 -4.39 2.45
CA TYR A 122 8.29 -5.04 1.66
C TYR A 122 8.07 -4.35 0.32
N GLU A 123 7.89 -5.14 -0.74
CA GLU A 123 7.66 -4.66 -2.11
C GLU A 123 6.16 -4.42 -2.35
N PHE A 124 5.70 -3.21 -2.05
CA PHE A 124 4.34 -2.78 -2.39
C PHE A 124 4.23 -2.43 -3.88
N ALA A 125 3.15 -2.87 -4.51
CA ALA A 125 2.91 -2.74 -5.96
C ALA A 125 2.29 -1.38 -6.33
N TYR A 126 2.94 -0.27 -5.94
CA TYR A 126 2.51 1.08 -6.29
C TYR A 126 3.60 1.81 -7.08
N ASP A 127 3.22 2.43 -8.21
CA ASP A 127 4.15 3.13 -9.09
C ASP A 127 4.86 4.30 -8.39
N PHE A 128 4.16 5.00 -7.51
CA PHE A 128 4.70 6.13 -6.76
C PHE A 128 5.79 5.75 -5.74
N LEU A 129 5.97 4.47 -5.43
CA LEU A 129 7.02 3.98 -4.53
C LEU A 129 8.28 3.51 -5.28
N GLN A 130 8.25 3.42 -6.61
CA GLN A 130 9.35 2.83 -7.39
C GLN A 130 10.65 3.64 -7.31
N GLU A 131 10.56 4.96 -7.13
CA GLU A 131 11.71 5.85 -7.02
C GLU A 131 12.32 5.89 -5.61
N ILE A 132 11.64 5.28 -4.61
CA ILE A 132 12.06 5.33 -3.21
C ILE A 132 12.92 4.11 -2.87
N PRO A 133 14.17 4.28 -2.41
CA PRO A 133 15.06 3.16 -2.11
C PRO A 133 14.52 2.26 -1.00
N TYR A 134 14.66 0.94 -1.17
CA TYR A 134 14.41 -0.03 -0.12
C TYR A 134 15.41 0.13 1.04
N GLY A 135 14.96 -0.22 2.26
CA GLY A 135 15.79 -0.16 3.46
C GLY A 135 15.93 1.24 4.06
N SER A 136 15.26 2.24 3.51
CA SER A 136 15.16 3.56 4.14
C SER A 136 14.18 3.50 5.32
N GLU A 137 14.59 3.98 6.49
CA GLU A 137 13.75 4.04 7.69
C GLU A 137 12.46 4.85 7.45
N ASN A 138 12.53 5.86 6.58
CA ASN A 138 11.42 6.76 6.27
C ASN A 138 10.85 6.55 4.86
N ARG A 139 10.94 5.33 4.32
CA ARG A 139 10.53 5.05 2.95
C ARG A 139 9.08 5.44 2.63
N LEU A 140 8.19 5.30 3.60
CA LEU A 140 6.76 5.56 3.43
C LEU A 140 6.32 6.91 4.03
N GLU A 141 7.28 7.77 4.44
CA GLU A 141 6.94 9.08 5.00
C GLU A 141 6.23 9.96 3.97
N GLY A 142 5.07 10.50 4.38
CA GLY A 142 4.18 11.28 3.51
C GLY A 142 3.19 10.47 2.66
N TYR A 143 3.28 9.13 2.66
CA TYR A 143 2.40 8.24 1.88
C TYR A 143 1.33 7.53 2.73
N LEU A 144 1.45 7.58 4.05
CA LEU A 144 0.45 7.03 4.97
C LEU A 144 -0.63 8.10 5.25
N PHE A 145 -1.65 8.14 4.38
CA PHE A 145 -2.63 9.23 4.34
C PHE A 145 -3.45 9.30 5.64
N PRO A 146 -3.61 10.49 6.26
CA PRO A 146 -4.42 10.68 7.47
C PRO A 146 -5.92 10.50 7.14
N ASP A 147 -6.55 9.54 7.81
CA ASP A 147 -7.97 9.20 7.67
C ASP A 147 -8.39 8.30 8.85
N THR A 148 -9.65 7.87 8.87
CA THR A 148 -10.13 6.84 9.80
C THR A 148 -10.16 5.48 9.11
N TYR A 149 -9.46 4.51 9.68
CA TYR A 149 -9.30 3.17 9.14
C TYR A 149 -9.89 2.12 10.09
N GLN A 150 -10.35 1.02 9.51
CA GLN A 150 -10.72 -0.18 10.26
C GLN A 150 -9.67 -1.27 10.02
N PHE A 151 -9.08 -1.77 11.09
CA PHE A 151 -8.11 -2.85 11.07
C PHE A 151 -8.60 -4.03 11.90
N TYR A 152 -8.09 -5.20 11.62
CA TYR A 152 -8.21 -6.32 12.54
C TYR A 152 -7.15 -6.22 13.63
N MET A 153 -7.47 -6.65 14.84
CA MET A 153 -6.45 -6.84 15.88
C MET A 153 -5.47 -7.94 15.46
N SER A 154 -4.18 -7.73 15.71
CA SER A 154 -3.09 -8.60 15.26
C SER A 154 -3.10 -8.86 13.75
N ASP A 155 -3.34 -7.82 12.94
CA ASP A 155 -3.35 -7.90 11.47
C ASP A 155 -1.92 -8.08 10.91
N ASP A 156 -1.83 -8.56 9.68
CA ASP A 156 -0.56 -8.63 8.97
C ASP A 156 -0.05 -7.21 8.65
N PRO A 157 1.21 -6.87 8.99
CA PRO A 157 1.73 -5.51 8.78
C PRO A 157 1.72 -5.07 7.32
N ALA A 158 1.87 -5.98 6.36
CA ALA A 158 1.78 -5.64 4.94
C ALA A 158 0.34 -5.24 4.55
N ASN A 159 -0.68 -5.93 5.08
CA ASN A 159 -2.09 -5.57 4.86
C ASN A 159 -2.42 -4.22 5.49
N VAL A 160 -1.90 -3.97 6.69
CA VAL A 160 -2.11 -2.69 7.40
C VAL A 160 -1.55 -1.53 6.59
N ILE A 161 -0.29 -1.64 6.16
CA ILE A 161 0.38 -0.60 5.36
C ILE A 161 -0.30 -0.44 3.99
N ASP A 162 -0.69 -1.54 3.32
CA ASP A 162 -1.39 -1.49 2.03
C ASP A 162 -2.69 -0.68 2.10
N LYS A 163 -3.44 -0.75 3.19
CA LYS A 163 -4.65 0.08 3.37
C LYS A 163 -4.35 1.58 3.30
N PHE A 164 -3.25 2.02 3.89
CA PHE A 164 -2.82 3.43 3.81
C PHE A 164 -2.41 3.80 2.40
N LEU A 165 -1.55 2.99 1.78
CA LEU A 165 -1.04 3.24 0.43
C LEU A 165 -2.15 3.26 -0.61
N ARG A 166 -3.13 2.36 -0.48
CA ARG A 166 -4.32 2.34 -1.33
C ARG A 166 -5.18 3.59 -1.15
N ASN A 167 -5.35 4.07 0.09
CA ASN A 167 -6.07 5.32 0.33
C ASN A 167 -5.32 6.51 -0.29
N PHE A 168 -4.00 6.55 -0.15
CA PHE A 168 -3.17 7.55 -0.82
C PHE A 168 -3.35 7.51 -2.35
N ASP A 169 -3.25 6.34 -2.96
CA ASP A 169 -3.43 6.13 -4.40
C ASP A 169 -4.80 6.63 -4.89
N ASN A 170 -5.86 6.35 -4.13
CA ASN A 170 -7.22 6.82 -4.43
C ASN A 170 -7.39 8.35 -4.28
N LYS A 171 -6.60 9.00 -3.43
CA LYS A 171 -6.63 10.46 -3.24
C LYS A 171 -5.76 11.17 -4.28
N PHE A 172 -4.70 10.52 -4.77
CA PHE A 172 -3.81 11.08 -5.76
C PHE A 172 -4.30 10.75 -7.18
N THR A 173 -5.30 11.51 -7.63
CA THR A 173 -6.03 11.30 -8.88
C THR A 173 -5.25 11.81 -10.11
N ASP A 174 -5.69 11.42 -11.31
CA ASP A 174 -5.13 11.90 -12.59
C ASP A 174 -5.06 13.43 -12.66
N ASP A 175 -6.05 14.15 -12.11
CA ASP A 175 -6.04 15.62 -12.04
C ASP A 175 -4.83 16.19 -11.27
N LEU A 176 -4.36 15.47 -10.23
CA LEU A 176 -3.16 15.88 -9.47
C LEU A 176 -1.87 15.59 -10.23
N TYR A 177 -1.81 14.47 -10.96
CA TYR A 177 -0.70 14.20 -11.88
C TYR A 177 -0.64 15.22 -13.01
N ASP A 178 -1.77 15.57 -13.62
CA ASP A 178 -1.86 16.63 -14.62
C ASP A 178 -1.42 18.00 -14.06
N ALA A 179 -1.77 18.29 -12.80
CA ALA A 179 -1.33 19.52 -12.13
C ALA A 179 0.18 19.55 -11.86
N LEU A 180 0.79 18.40 -11.50
CA LEU A 180 2.24 18.25 -11.34
C LEU A 180 2.96 18.47 -12.68
N ASP A 181 2.45 17.86 -13.75
CA ASP A 181 3.01 18.06 -15.10
C ASP A 181 2.90 19.52 -15.56
N ALA A 182 1.76 20.17 -15.35
CA ALA A 182 1.60 21.60 -15.63
C ALA A 182 2.52 22.49 -14.78
N LEU A 183 2.83 22.10 -13.55
CA LEU A 183 3.83 22.77 -12.72
C LEU A 183 5.22 22.61 -13.32
N ASN A 184 5.62 21.39 -13.68
CA ASN A 184 6.90 21.07 -14.30
C ASN A 184 7.11 21.85 -15.60
N ASP A 185 6.09 21.97 -16.45
CA ASP A 185 6.16 22.73 -17.69
C ASP A 185 6.37 24.22 -17.44
N ARG A 186 5.73 24.79 -16.41
CA ARG A 186 5.95 26.19 -16.01
C ARG A 186 7.36 26.41 -15.46
N LEU A 187 7.90 25.46 -14.69
CA LEU A 187 9.26 25.50 -14.17
C LEU A 187 10.27 25.41 -15.31
N ALA A 188 10.10 24.48 -16.24
CA ALA A 188 10.92 24.32 -17.42
C ALA A 188 10.99 25.62 -18.26
N GLN A 189 9.84 26.25 -18.50
CA GLN A 189 9.77 27.52 -19.23
C GLN A 189 10.54 28.67 -18.52
N ARG A 190 10.43 28.73 -17.17
CA ARG A 190 11.19 29.71 -16.37
C ARG A 190 12.68 29.44 -16.40
N MET A 191 13.12 28.19 -16.28
CA MET A 191 14.50 27.77 -16.36
C MET A 191 15.09 28.12 -17.74
N HIS A 192 14.37 27.77 -18.82
CA HIS A 192 14.76 28.12 -20.18
C HIS A 192 14.95 29.65 -20.35
N THR A 193 14.02 30.46 -19.83
CA THR A 193 14.11 31.92 -19.87
C THR A 193 15.34 32.48 -19.13
N ASN A 194 15.77 31.76 -18.06
CA ASN A 194 16.94 32.12 -17.26
C ASN A 194 18.25 31.53 -17.79
N GLY A 195 18.25 30.88 -18.96
CA GLY A 195 19.42 30.39 -19.66
C GLY A 195 19.95 29.02 -19.19
N PHE A 196 19.15 28.21 -18.50
CA PHE A 196 19.51 26.85 -18.19
C PHE A 196 19.53 25.98 -19.45
N THR A 197 20.37 24.96 -19.44
CA THR A 197 20.48 23.98 -20.53
C THR A 197 19.32 22.99 -20.50
N GLU A 198 19.03 22.33 -21.63
CA GLU A 198 17.99 21.29 -21.70
C GLU A 198 18.23 20.15 -20.71
N THR A 199 19.47 19.78 -20.43
CA THR A 199 19.83 18.77 -19.43
C THR A 199 19.45 19.24 -18.04
N GLU A 200 19.83 20.46 -17.65
CA GLU A 200 19.49 21.03 -16.34
C GLU A 200 17.98 21.17 -16.16
N ILE A 201 17.24 21.47 -17.22
CA ILE A 201 15.79 21.56 -17.23
C ILE A 201 15.17 20.17 -17.02
N THR A 202 15.68 19.15 -17.70
CA THR A 202 15.21 17.77 -17.56
C THR A 202 15.49 17.23 -16.15
N ASP A 203 16.70 17.44 -15.64
CA ASP A 203 17.12 17.01 -14.30
C ASP A 203 16.38 17.77 -13.18
N GLY A 204 15.87 18.95 -13.48
CA GLY A 204 15.12 19.78 -12.55
C GLY A 204 13.61 19.54 -12.53
N ARG A 205 13.11 18.53 -13.24
CA ARG A 205 11.69 18.14 -13.12
C ARG A 205 11.43 17.55 -11.75
N LEU A 206 10.33 18.01 -11.13
CA LEU A 206 9.89 17.49 -9.84
C LEU A 206 9.18 16.15 -10.03
N SER A 207 9.59 15.17 -9.25
CA SER A 207 8.88 13.91 -9.07
C SER A 207 7.70 14.09 -8.08
N LEU A 208 6.85 13.08 -7.95
CA LEU A 208 5.84 13.05 -6.89
C LEU A 208 6.50 13.08 -5.50
N TYR A 209 7.61 12.37 -5.33
CA TYR A 209 8.39 12.38 -4.09
C TYR A 209 8.86 13.80 -3.71
N ASP A 210 9.37 14.57 -4.67
CA ASP A 210 9.78 15.97 -4.45
C ASP A 210 8.57 16.83 -4.04
N LEU A 211 7.42 16.65 -4.69
CA LEU A 211 6.20 17.38 -4.37
C LEU A 211 5.75 17.09 -2.93
N ILE A 212 5.71 15.82 -2.52
CA ILE A 212 5.34 15.42 -1.15
C ILE A 212 6.33 15.97 -0.14
N THR A 213 7.63 15.92 -0.44
CA THR A 213 8.68 16.50 0.40
C THR A 213 8.45 17.99 0.61
N VAL A 214 8.18 18.74 -0.46
CA VAL A 214 7.89 20.18 -0.35
C VAL A 214 6.59 20.43 0.42
N ALA A 215 5.55 19.62 0.20
CA ALA A 215 4.28 19.74 0.92
C ALA A 215 4.47 19.54 2.43
N SER A 216 5.24 18.53 2.85
CA SER A 216 5.57 18.27 4.26
C SER A 216 6.33 19.42 4.90
N LEU A 217 7.25 20.07 4.17
CA LEU A 217 7.97 21.25 4.66
C LEU A 217 7.02 22.43 4.86
N VAL A 218 6.09 22.67 3.92
CA VAL A 218 5.10 23.75 4.01
C VAL A 218 4.14 23.51 5.18
N GLU A 219 3.70 22.28 5.39
CA GLU A 219 2.85 21.90 6.52
C GLU A 219 3.52 22.21 7.87
N LYS A 220 4.77 21.76 8.05
CA LYS A 220 5.54 22.04 9.29
C LYS A 220 5.78 23.52 9.55
N GLU A 221 5.94 24.33 8.52
CA GLU A 221 6.12 25.78 8.69
C GLU A 221 4.79 26.49 9.03
N THR A 222 3.66 26.02 8.46
CA THR A 222 2.34 26.60 8.73
C THR A 222 1.83 26.21 10.13
N ALA A 223 2.10 25.01 10.60
CA ALA A 223 1.76 24.56 11.96
C ALA A 223 2.42 25.41 13.05
N LYS A 224 3.69 25.85 12.85
CA LYS A 224 4.41 26.72 13.78
C LYS A 224 3.88 28.16 13.84
N THR A 225 3.10 28.59 12.85
CA THR A 225 2.58 29.97 12.78
C THR A 225 1.22 30.13 13.46
N SER A 226 0.59 29.02 13.88
CA SER A 226 -0.73 28.97 14.54
C SER A 226 -0.67 28.86 16.06
N GLU A 227 0.53 28.89 16.67
CA GLU A 227 0.80 29.08 18.10
C GLU A 227 1.15 30.56 18.37
#